data_f97e893acb4131e6655d40a2ea56f6b4
#
_entry.id   f97e893acb4131e6655d40a2ea56f6b4
#
_cell.length_a   1.000
_cell.length_b   1.000
_cell.length_c   1.000
_cell.angle_alpha   90.00
_cell.angle_beta   90.00
_cell.angle_gamma   90.00
#
_symmetry.space_group_name_H-M   'P 1'
#
loop_
_entity.id
_entity.type
_entity.pdbx_description
1 polymer ?
#
loop_
_entity_poly.entity_id
_entity_poly.type
_entity_poly.pdbx_seq_one_letter_code
_entity_poly.pdbx_strand_id
1 'polypeptide(L)'
;MPTFITRRTALGITAAAALASLTACASDIRPLEDPSVVDPMRPYKGDLKFDSYKSTGTYRPASATKKAENPPMPVPPQNMKSKTTSGMYAALGYWVASVNYLTITGNNEPFKVVDLDGIYVQKMKSYVELYAKGEGWMYGTETPLMAELTEETPQKVDDQQYRWKGIVRGHKDAVLHYVPEERDIRVGESSGDSSNDEVTFVLNYRDDAWIVTVETKNSSTTSPGSSGGSGSGLNV
;
A
#
# COMPACT_ATOMS: atom_id res chain seq x y z
N MET A 1 -4.46 -11.48 88.95
CA MET A 1 -3.24 -10.84 89.48
C MET A 1 -2.20 -10.85 88.37
N PRO A 2 -1.38 -9.91 88.40
CA PRO A 2 -1.35 -8.69 87.58
C PRO A 2 -0.24 -8.87 86.55
N THR A 3 0.07 -8.06 85.64
CA THR A 3 0.57 -6.68 85.71
C THR A 3 0.68 -6.10 84.33
N PHE A 4 0.38 -4.82 84.29
CA PHE A 4 0.63 -3.87 83.16
C PHE A 4 2.08 -3.88 82.71
N ILE A 5 2.29 -3.50 81.38
CA ILE A 5 3.26 -2.47 81.04
C ILE A 5 2.85 -1.83 79.71
N THR A 6 2.56 -0.58 79.80
CA THR A 6 2.41 0.45 78.75
C THR A 6 3.76 0.75 78.16
N ARG A 7 3.87 0.83 76.82
CA ARG A 7 4.81 1.74 76.15
C ARG A 7 4.26 2.22 74.87
N ARG A 8 3.93 3.50 74.83
CA ARG A 8 3.70 4.36 73.70
C ARG A 8 5.00 4.48 72.91
N THR A 9 4.94 4.30 71.61
CA THR A 9 5.85 4.97 70.72
C THR A 9 5.05 5.36 69.50
N ALA A 10 4.83 6.67 69.40
CA ALA A 10 4.36 7.34 68.23
C ALA A 10 5.50 7.37 67.22
N LEU A 11 5.28 6.91 66.01
CA LEU A 11 6.15 7.21 64.87
C LEU A 11 5.29 7.30 63.64
N GLY A 12 5.14 8.50 63.18
CA GLY A 12 5.42 9.04 61.87
C GLY A 12 4.70 8.36 60.73
N ILE A 13 3.51 8.85 60.42
CA ILE A 13 2.88 8.64 59.10
C ILE A 13 3.64 9.49 58.10
N THR A 14 4.60 8.89 57.41
CA THR A 14 5.05 9.45 56.14
C THR A 14 4.13 8.90 55.06
N ALA A 15 3.15 9.68 54.69
CA ALA A 15 2.39 9.50 53.47
C ALA A 15 3.32 9.69 52.28
N ALA A 16 3.94 8.61 51.82
CA ALA A 16 4.52 8.56 50.50
C ALA A 16 3.36 8.56 49.50
N ALA A 17 3.01 9.72 49.02
CA ALA A 17 2.19 9.86 47.84
C ALA A 17 2.95 9.23 46.67
N ALA A 18 2.65 7.97 46.39
CA ALA A 18 2.97 7.36 45.13
C ALA A 18 2.17 8.10 44.07
N LEU A 19 2.76 9.12 43.49
CA LEU A 19 2.37 9.65 42.18
C LEU A 19 2.56 8.48 41.20
N ALA A 20 1.52 7.66 41.08
CA ALA A 20 1.35 6.86 39.89
C ALA A 20 1.31 7.83 38.71
N SER A 21 2.45 8.06 38.10
CA SER A 21 2.54 8.65 36.77
C SER A 21 1.77 7.69 35.87
N LEU A 22 0.50 8.02 35.66
CA LEU A 22 -0.23 7.63 34.47
C LEU A 22 0.57 8.24 33.31
N THR A 23 1.57 7.51 32.83
CA THR A 23 1.99 7.61 31.46
C THR A 23 0.77 7.14 30.67
N ALA A 24 -0.20 8.05 30.51
CA ALA A 24 -1.08 8.02 29.39
C ALA A 24 -0.15 7.81 28.21
N CYS A 25 -0.31 6.70 27.50
CA CYS A 25 0.12 6.61 26.14
C CYS A 25 -0.51 7.84 25.47
N ALA A 26 0.23 8.94 25.42
CA ALA A 26 -0.08 10.03 24.56
C ALA A 26 -0.06 9.39 23.19
N SER A 27 -1.24 8.99 22.72
CA SER A 27 -1.47 8.76 21.32
C SER A 27 -0.80 9.96 20.66
N ASP A 28 0.14 9.67 19.79
CA ASP A 28 1.02 10.61 19.11
C ASP A 28 0.14 11.56 18.28
N ILE A 29 -0.53 12.51 18.96
CA ILE A 29 -1.23 13.63 18.35
C ILE A 29 -0.13 14.61 18.01
N ARG A 30 0.66 14.24 16.98
CA ARG A 30 1.54 15.21 16.38
C ARG A 30 0.66 16.24 15.69
N PRO A 31 0.96 17.53 15.88
CA PRO A 31 0.36 18.56 15.04
C PRO A 31 0.53 18.16 13.59
N LEU A 32 -0.41 18.48 12.72
CA LEU A 32 -0.34 18.27 11.27
C LEU A 32 1.06 18.65 10.78
N GLU A 33 1.95 17.67 10.76
CA GLU A 33 3.30 17.87 10.26
C GLU A 33 3.16 18.14 8.76
N ASP A 34 3.86 19.14 8.28
CA ASP A 34 3.99 19.38 6.85
C ASP A 34 4.42 18.05 6.20
N PRO A 35 3.59 17.45 5.33
CA PRO A 35 3.91 16.15 4.74
C PRO A 35 5.19 16.16 3.88
N SER A 36 5.75 17.33 3.61
CA SER A 36 7.06 17.50 2.99
C SER A 36 8.22 17.33 3.99
N VAL A 37 7.94 17.32 5.30
CA VAL A 37 8.96 17.12 6.32
C VAL A 37 9.22 15.62 6.47
N VAL A 38 10.43 15.20 6.11
CA VAL A 38 10.91 13.82 6.31
C VAL A 38 11.00 13.53 7.80
N ASP A 39 10.47 12.40 8.25
CA ASP A 39 10.84 11.85 9.55
C ASP A 39 12.33 11.47 9.48
N PRO A 40 13.23 12.18 10.18
CA PRO A 40 14.67 11.93 10.07
C PRO A 40 15.09 10.54 10.57
N MET A 41 14.18 9.84 11.25
CA MET A 41 14.40 8.49 11.76
C MET A 41 13.95 7.40 10.78
N ARG A 42 13.25 7.75 9.69
CA ARG A 42 12.72 6.77 8.73
C ARG A 42 13.03 7.20 7.30
N PRO A 43 14.00 6.55 6.63
CA PRO A 43 14.22 6.75 5.22
C PRO A 43 13.01 6.17 4.45
N TYR A 44 12.38 6.99 3.62
CA TYR A 44 11.29 6.55 2.76
C TYR A 44 11.77 6.06 1.39
N LYS A 45 12.93 6.53 0.96
CA LYS A 45 13.55 6.08 -0.29
C LYS A 45 13.91 4.60 -0.24
N GLY A 46 13.70 3.88 -1.34
CA GLY A 46 13.93 2.45 -1.48
C GLY A 46 12.66 1.64 -1.53
N ASP A 47 12.75 0.34 -1.29
CA ASP A 47 11.63 -0.59 -1.41
C ASP A 47 10.46 -0.21 -0.50
N LEU A 48 9.27 -0.14 -1.08
CA LEU A 48 8.02 0.03 -0.33
C LEU A 48 7.76 -1.22 0.51
N LYS A 49 7.67 -1.02 1.83
CA LYS A 49 7.42 -2.08 2.81
C LYS A 49 6.01 -1.99 3.35
N PHE A 50 5.40 -3.14 3.56
CA PHE A 50 4.08 -3.26 4.15
C PHE A 50 4.02 -4.49 5.06
N ASP A 51 3.46 -4.34 6.26
CA ASP A 51 3.44 -5.36 7.32
C ASP A 51 2.07 -5.58 7.97
N SER A 52 1.03 -4.83 7.51
CA SER A 52 -0.31 -4.90 8.10
C SER A 52 -1.19 -5.91 7.38
N TYR A 53 -1.17 -7.17 7.83
CA TYR A 53 -1.93 -8.26 7.24
C TYR A 53 -2.84 -8.95 8.23
N LYS A 54 -3.96 -9.48 7.74
CA LYS A 54 -4.86 -10.36 8.47
C LYS A 54 -4.72 -11.78 7.92
N SER A 55 -4.43 -12.73 8.82
CA SER A 55 -4.44 -14.16 8.46
C SER A 55 -5.87 -14.68 8.45
N THR A 56 -6.18 -15.52 7.45
CA THR A 56 -7.47 -16.23 7.31
C THR A 56 -7.35 -17.74 7.54
N GLY A 57 -6.13 -18.20 7.84
CA GLY A 57 -5.81 -19.62 8.05
C GLY A 57 -4.33 -19.88 7.83
N THR A 58 -3.96 -21.15 7.75
CA THR A 58 -2.58 -21.54 7.39
C THR A 58 -2.35 -21.22 5.92
N TYR A 59 -1.45 -20.29 5.64
CA TYR A 59 -1.09 -19.93 4.28
C TYR A 59 -0.31 -21.05 3.60
N ARG A 60 -0.68 -21.35 2.37
CA ARG A 60 0.04 -22.24 1.44
C ARG A 60 0.29 -21.52 0.14
N PRO A 61 1.55 -21.26 -0.23
CA PRO A 61 1.88 -20.60 -1.49
C PRO A 61 1.33 -21.34 -2.71
N ALA A 62 1.06 -20.60 -3.76
CA ALA A 62 0.72 -21.20 -5.05
C ALA A 62 1.92 -21.93 -5.66
N SER A 63 1.64 -22.96 -6.44
CA SER A 63 2.60 -23.73 -7.22
C SER A 63 2.11 -23.85 -8.66
N ALA A 64 2.91 -24.46 -9.54
CA ALA A 64 2.50 -24.76 -10.91
C ALA A 64 1.22 -25.62 -11.00
N THR A 65 0.85 -26.33 -9.92
CA THR A 65 -0.29 -27.25 -9.94
C THR A 65 -1.43 -26.85 -9.00
N LYS A 66 -1.23 -25.81 -8.17
CA LYS A 66 -2.23 -25.41 -7.17
C LYS A 66 -2.23 -23.90 -6.95
N LYS A 67 -3.44 -23.34 -6.81
CA LYS A 67 -3.64 -21.95 -6.36
C LYS A 67 -3.18 -21.75 -4.92
N ALA A 68 -2.88 -20.52 -4.55
CA ALA A 68 -2.63 -20.15 -3.15
C ALA A 68 -3.85 -20.44 -2.27
N GLU A 69 -3.60 -20.94 -1.05
CA GLU A 69 -4.62 -21.16 -0.04
C GLU A 69 -4.39 -20.19 1.16
N ASN A 70 -5.43 -19.49 1.57
CA ASN A 70 -5.41 -18.57 2.72
C ASN A 70 -4.26 -17.54 2.69
N PRO A 71 -4.00 -16.86 1.56
CA PRO A 71 -2.98 -15.83 1.54
C PRO A 71 -3.33 -14.70 2.53
N PRO A 72 -2.34 -14.13 3.23
CA PRO A 72 -2.58 -13.02 4.14
C PRO A 72 -3.21 -11.84 3.41
N MET A 73 -4.37 -11.38 3.90
CA MET A 73 -5.09 -10.26 3.32
C MET A 73 -4.55 -8.93 3.87
N PRO A 74 -4.17 -7.96 3.04
CA PRO A 74 -3.75 -6.65 3.51
C PRO A 74 -4.90 -5.92 4.22
N VAL A 75 -4.56 -5.23 5.31
CA VAL A 75 -5.50 -4.43 6.12
C VAL A 75 -5.01 -2.99 6.15
N PRO A 76 -5.86 -1.98 5.93
CA PRO A 76 -5.45 -0.59 5.97
C PRO A 76 -4.80 -0.22 7.31
N PRO A 77 -3.57 0.29 7.34
CA PRO A 77 -2.92 0.75 8.56
C PRO A 77 -3.65 1.94 9.17
N GLN A 78 -3.60 2.09 10.49
CA GLN A 78 -4.29 3.19 11.19
C GLN A 78 -3.80 4.57 10.73
N ASN A 79 -2.48 4.71 10.49
CA ASN A 79 -1.87 5.96 10.05
C ASN A 79 -2.14 6.31 8.59
N MET A 80 -2.71 5.40 7.78
CA MET A 80 -3.06 5.65 6.38
C MET A 80 -4.04 6.82 6.21
N LYS A 81 -4.82 7.15 7.25
CA LYS A 81 -5.74 8.29 7.26
C LYS A 81 -5.07 9.62 7.62
N SER A 82 -3.83 9.58 8.06
CA SER A 82 -3.11 10.79 8.48
C SER A 82 -2.61 11.58 7.26
N LYS A 83 -2.83 12.89 7.27
CA LYS A 83 -2.33 13.80 6.22
C LYS A 83 -0.87 14.17 6.48
N THR A 84 -0.02 13.14 6.45
CA THR A 84 1.43 13.20 6.73
C THR A 84 2.20 12.36 5.72
N THR A 85 3.51 12.55 5.61
CA THR A 85 4.39 11.72 4.78
C THR A 85 4.30 10.24 5.17
N SER A 86 4.22 9.95 6.47
CA SER A 86 4.02 8.58 6.97
C SER A 86 2.68 7.98 6.54
N GLY A 87 1.60 8.79 6.52
CA GLY A 87 0.29 8.36 6.02
C GLY A 87 0.31 8.07 4.52
N MET A 88 0.96 8.93 3.73
CA MET A 88 1.17 8.70 2.30
C MET A 88 1.97 7.43 2.02
N TYR A 89 3.07 7.22 2.76
CA TYR A 89 3.87 6.00 2.64
C TYR A 89 3.06 4.74 2.98
N ALA A 90 2.26 4.80 4.05
CA ALA A 90 1.38 3.71 4.44
C ALA A 90 0.33 3.39 3.36
N ALA A 91 -0.22 4.42 2.70
CA ALA A 91 -1.16 4.25 1.60
C ALA A 91 -0.50 3.61 0.37
N LEU A 92 0.73 4.01 0.03
CA LEU A 92 1.49 3.38 -1.05
C LEU A 92 1.81 1.92 -0.74
N GLY A 93 2.28 1.61 0.47
CA GLY A 93 2.53 0.24 0.90
C GLY A 93 1.27 -0.63 0.85
N TYR A 94 0.14 -0.10 1.32
CA TYR A 94 -1.16 -0.77 1.24
C TYR A 94 -1.62 -0.97 -0.21
N TRP A 95 -1.39 0.01 -1.09
CA TRP A 95 -1.68 -0.10 -2.52
C TRP A 95 -0.91 -1.26 -3.15
N VAL A 96 0.42 -1.33 -2.97
CA VAL A 96 1.26 -2.42 -3.50
C VAL A 96 0.81 -3.78 -2.97
N ALA A 97 0.57 -3.87 -1.64
CA ALA A 97 0.11 -5.11 -1.02
C ALA A 97 -1.27 -5.55 -1.56
N SER A 98 -2.17 -4.60 -1.82
CA SER A 98 -3.49 -4.87 -2.38
C SER A 98 -3.42 -5.35 -3.83
N VAL A 99 -2.51 -4.77 -4.65
CA VAL A 99 -2.23 -5.26 -6.01
C VAL A 99 -1.70 -6.69 -5.97
N ASN A 100 -0.72 -6.96 -5.11
CA ASN A 100 -0.16 -8.31 -4.95
C ASN A 100 -1.22 -9.31 -4.51
N TYR A 101 -2.04 -8.96 -3.52
CA TYR A 101 -3.14 -9.81 -3.06
C TYR A 101 -4.14 -10.12 -4.18
N LEU A 102 -4.55 -9.10 -4.96
CA LEU A 102 -5.41 -9.27 -6.12
C LEU A 102 -4.77 -10.24 -7.15
N THR A 103 -3.50 -10.05 -7.44
CA THR A 103 -2.78 -10.83 -8.45
C THR A 103 -2.67 -12.31 -8.06
N ILE A 104 -2.50 -12.63 -6.77
CA ILE A 104 -2.38 -14.03 -6.30
C ILE A 104 -3.72 -14.68 -5.93
N THR A 105 -4.83 -13.91 -5.83
CA THR A 105 -6.14 -14.43 -5.42
C THR A 105 -7.27 -14.16 -6.40
N GLY A 106 -7.14 -13.16 -7.25
CA GLY A 106 -8.24 -12.61 -8.03
C GLY A 106 -9.21 -11.72 -7.22
N ASN A 107 -8.96 -11.52 -5.92
CA ASN A 107 -9.83 -10.72 -5.05
C ASN A 107 -9.34 -9.27 -4.99
N ASN A 108 -10.18 -8.33 -5.46
CA ASN A 108 -9.87 -6.91 -5.55
C ASN A 108 -10.42 -6.06 -4.39
N GLU A 109 -11.05 -6.67 -3.37
CA GLU A 109 -11.67 -5.91 -2.28
C GLU A 109 -10.70 -4.98 -1.54
N PRO A 110 -9.48 -5.43 -1.13
CA PRO A 110 -8.53 -4.51 -0.51
C PRO A 110 -8.13 -3.36 -1.44
N PHE A 111 -7.99 -3.64 -2.73
CA PHE A 111 -7.53 -2.67 -3.71
C PHE A 111 -8.51 -1.52 -3.93
N LYS A 112 -9.81 -1.74 -3.79
CA LYS A 112 -10.86 -0.72 -3.93
C LYS A 112 -10.73 0.46 -2.96
N VAL A 113 -10.04 0.28 -1.84
CA VAL A 113 -9.86 1.33 -0.83
C VAL A 113 -8.91 2.43 -1.28
N VAL A 114 -7.93 2.12 -2.13
CA VAL A 114 -6.86 3.03 -2.55
C VAL A 114 -6.86 3.39 -4.02
N ASP A 115 -7.70 2.74 -4.82
CA ASP A 115 -7.84 3.01 -6.26
C ASP A 115 -9.32 3.04 -6.65
N LEU A 116 -10.00 4.14 -6.35
CA LEU A 116 -11.43 4.29 -6.58
C LEU A 116 -11.78 4.53 -8.06
N ASP A 117 -10.91 5.18 -8.81
CA ASP A 117 -11.18 5.68 -10.17
C ASP A 117 -10.16 5.18 -11.20
N GLY A 118 -9.31 4.23 -10.81
CA GLY A 118 -8.04 4.03 -11.44
C GLY A 118 -8.02 3.27 -12.75
N ILE A 119 -7.16 3.71 -13.61
CA ILE A 119 -6.69 2.99 -14.79
C ILE A 119 -6.16 1.59 -14.40
N TYR A 120 -5.65 1.46 -13.18
CA TYR A 120 -5.13 0.18 -12.65
C TYR A 120 -6.23 -0.85 -12.39
N VAL A 121 -7.39 -0.46 -11.87
CA VAL A 121 -8.54 -1.37 -11.73
C VAL A 121 -8.90 -2.00 -13.08
N GLN A 122 -8.89 -1.20 -14.14
CA GLN A 122 -9.17 -1.68 -15.50
C GLN A 122 -8.08 -2.65 -15.99
N LYS A 123 -6.80 -2.34 -15.75
CA LYS A 123 -5.68 -3.24 -16.08
C LYS A 123 -5.73 -4.56 -15.30
N MET A 124 -6.17 -4.51 -14.04
CA MET A 124 -6.26 -5.68 -13.16
C MET A 124 -7.52 -6.52 -13.37
N LYS A 125 -8.50 -6.03 -14.13
CA LYS A 125 -9.75 -6.74 -14.41
C LYS A 125 -9.51 -8.12 -15.02
N SER A 126 -8.51 -8.26 -15.89
CA SER A 126 -8.14 -9.52 -16.50
C SER A 126 -7.73 -10.58 -15.46
N TYR A 127 -7.04 -10.21 -14.39
CA TYR A 127 -6.70 -11.13 -13.30
C TYR A 127 -7.94 -11.57 -12.53
N VAL A 128 -8.86 -10.64 -12.22
CA VAL A 128 -10.12 -10.99 -11.54
C VAL A 128 -10.91 -11.99 -12.39
N GLU A 129 -11.04 -11.75 -13.68
CA GLU A 129 -11.75 -12.65 -14.62
C GLU A 129 -11.06 -13.99 -14.76
N LEU A 130 -9.73 -14.02 -14.86
CA LEU A 130 -8.92 -15.24 -14.93
C LEU A 130 -9.20 -16.19 -13.76
N TYR A 131 -9.19 -15.64 -12.54
CA TYR A 131 -9.49 -16.41 -11.33
C TYR A 131 -10.96 -16.84 -11.24
N ALA A 132 -11.89 -15.95 -11.60
CA ALA A 132 -13.33 -16.22 -11.58
C ALA A 132 -13.72 -17.35 -12.53
N LYS A 133 -13.11 -17.42 -13.70
CA LYS A 133 -13.33 -18.48 -14.69
C LYS A 133 -12.52 -19.75 -14.41
N GLY A 134 -11.58 -19.71 -13.46
CA GLY A 134 -10.68 -20.83 -13.20
C GLY A 134 -9.64 -21.07 -14.31
N GLU A 135 -9.39 -20.05 -15.15
CA GLU A 135 -8.51 -20.13 -16.32
C GLU A 135 -7.03 -19.95 -15.97
N GLY A 136 -6.69 -19.67 -14.70
CA GLY A 136 -5.29 -19.57 -14.31
C GLY A 136 -5.07 -19.03 -12.90
N TRP A 137 -3.80 -18.93 -12.51
CA TRP A 137 -3.35 -18.33 -11.25
C TRP A 137 -1.88 -17.93 -11.32
N MET A 138 -1.50 -16.99 -10.45
CA MET A 138 -0.11 -16.58 -10.26
C MET A 138 0.60 -17.48 -9.25
N TYR A 139 1.86 -17.83 -9.52
CA TYR A 139 2.73 -18.56 -8.60
C TYR A 139 4.19 -18.10 -8.70
N GLY A 140 5.08 -18.70 -7.90
CA GLY A 140 6.52 -18.42 -7.88
C GLY A 140 6.96 -17.31 -6.93
N THR A 141 6.06 -16.41 -6.55
CA THR A 141 6.32 -15.35 -5.56
C THR A 141 5.03 -14.90 -4.88
N GLU A 142 5.16 -14.35 -3.67
CA GLU A 142 4.06 -13.71 -2.92
C GLU A 142 3.94 -12.21 -3.23
N THR A 143 4.94 -11.65 -3.90
CA THR A 143 5.04 -10.25 -4.28
C THR A 143 5.28 -10.10 -5.78
N PRO A 144 4.29 -10.44 -6.63
CA PRO A 144 4.42 -10.32 -8.09
C PRO A 144 4.78 -8.92 -8.56
N LEU A 145 4.32 -7.89 -7.85
CA LEU A 145 4.65 -6.49 -8.07
C LEU A 145 5.59 -6.00 -6.99
N MET A 146 6.70 -5.41 -7.37
CA MET A 146 7.62 -4.70 -6.49
C MET A 146 7.59 -3.22 -6.84
N ALA A 147 7.69 -2.37 -5.82
CA ALA A 147 7.76 -0.93 -5.99
C ALA A 147 8.78 -0.33 -5.03
N GLU A 148 9.49 0.70 -5.49
CA GLU A 148 10.44 1.47 -4.69
C GLU A 148 10.22 2.97 -4.91
N LEU A 149 10.53 3.76 -3.90
CA LEU A 149 10.56 5.21 -4.00
C LEU A 149 11.97 5.69 -4.34
N THR A 150 12.09 6.58 -5.30
CA THR A 150 13.39 7.13 -5.74
C THR A 150 13.75 8.41 -4.99
N GLU A 151 12.80 9.02 -4.28
CA GLU A 151 12.96 10.27 -3.54
C GLU A 151 12.55 10.07 -2.07
N GLU A 152 13.22 10.77 -1.15
CA GLU A 152 12.93 10.72 0.30
C GLU A 152 11.59 11.38 0.66
N THR A 153 11.18 12.39 -0.10
CA THR A 153 9.97 13.17 0.16
C THR A 153 9.09 13.26 -1.06
N PRO A 154 7.76 13.27 -0.88
CA PRO A 154 6.84 13.58 -1.96
C PRO A 154 6.91 15.06 -2.32
N GLN A 155 6.67 15.37 -3.58
CA GLN A 155 6.51 16.72 -4.08
C GLN A 155 5.07 17.19 -3.86
N LYS A 156 4.86 18.28 -3.13
CA LYS A 156 3.56 18.88 -2.94
C LYS A 156 3.11 19.57 -4.24
N VAL A 157 1.90 19.27 -4.70
CA VAL A 157 1.23 19.97 -5.82
C VAL A 157 0.29 21.02 -5.27
N ASP A 158 -0.57 20.63 -4.31
CA ASP A 158 -1.46 21.50 -3.56
C ASP A 158 -1.73 20.91 -2.16
N ASP A 159 -2.72 21.45 -1.43
CA ASP A 159 -3.02 21.00 -0.07
C ASP A 159 -3.61 19.59 0.02
N GLN A 160 -4.05 19.03 -1.10
CA GLN A 160 -4.66 17.70 -1.15
C GLN A 160 -3.94 16.74 -2.09
N GLN A 161 -3.02 17.23 -2.92
CA GLN A 161 -2.34 16.41 -3.92
C GLN A 161 -0.82 16.44 -3.77
N TYR A 162 -0.24 15.26 -3.81
CA TYR A 162 1.21 15.04 -3.77
C TYR A 162 1.64 14.08 -4.87
N ARG A 163 2.89 14.20 -5.30
CA ARG A 163 3.52 13.35 -6.31
C ARG A 163 4.79 12.75 -5.73
N TRP A 164 4.93 11.45 -5.86
CA TRP A 164 6.13 10.76 -5.36
C TRP A 164 6.69 9.87 -6.45
N LYS A 165 7.94 10.11 -6.83
CA LYS A 165 8.59 9.33 -7.87
C LYS A 165 9.00 7.97 -7.35
N GLY A 166 8.87 6.96 -8.19
CA GLY A 166 9.25 5.60 -7.88
C GLY A 166 9.48 4.77 -9.13
N ILE A 167 9.78 3.52 -8.89
CA ILE A 167 9.94 2.48 -9.90
C ILE A 167 9.01 1.34 -9.54
N VAL A 168 8.32 0.83 -10.54
CA VAL A 168 7.47 -0.37 -10.41
C VAL A 168 8.03 -1.44 -11.34
N ARG A 169 8.14 -2.67 -10.82
CA ARG A 169 8.66 -3.80 -11.59
C ARG A 169 7.94 -5.09 -11.24
N GLY A 170 7.81 -5.99 -12.21
CA GLY A 170 7.41 -7.36 -11.97
C GLY A 170 8.52 -8.16 -11.27
N HIS A 171 8.14 -9.04 -10.35
CA HIS A 171 9.09 -9.95 -9.74
C HIS A 171 9.53 -11.00 -10.78
N LYS A 172 10.85 -11.24 -10.88
CA LYS A 172 11.43 -12.16 -11.87
C LYS A 172 10.89 -13.61 -11.80
N ASP A 173 10.48 -14.04 -10.61
CA ASP A 173 9.96 -15.39 -10.36
C ASP A 173 8.41 -15.44 -10.46
N ALA A 174 7.75 -14.32 -10.78
CA ALA A 174 6.31 -14.27 -10.98
C ALA A 174 5.92 -15.00 -12.28
N VAL A 175 5.14 -16.04 -12.16
CA VAL A 175 4.68 -16.85 -13.28
C VAL A 175 3.16 -16.95 -13.26
N LEU A 176 2.53 -16.63 -14.38
CA LEU A 176 1.12 -16.86 -14.62
C LEU A 176 0.93 -18.24 -15.26
N HIS A 177 0.28 -19.15 -14.55
CA HIS A 177 -0.19 -20.42 -15.12
C HIS A 177 -1.51 -20.17 -15.84
N TYR A 178 -1.55 -20.43 -17.14
CA TYR A 178 -2.75 -20.29 -17.97
C TYR A 178 -3.28 -21.67 -18.38
N VAL A 179 -4.37 -22.07 -17.74
CA VAL A 179 -4.95 -23.41 -17.83
C VAL A 179 -5.42 -23.77 -19.25
N PRO A 180 -6.10 -22.89 -20.03
CA PRO A 180 -6.62 -23.26 -21.34
C PRO A 180 -5.56 -23.72 -22.35
N GLU A 181 -4.33 -23.25 -22.18
CA GLU A 181 -3.21 -23.60 -23.07
C GLU A 181 -2.13 -24.44 -22.36
N GLU A 182 -2.38 -24.82 -21.09
CA GLU A 182 -1.40 -25.51 -20.22
C GLU A 182 -0.01 -24.83 -20.24
N ARG A 183 -0.01 -23.49 -20.22
CA ARG A 183 1.16 -22.65 -20.47
C ARG A 183 1.50 -21.79 -19.26
N ASP A 184 2.81 -21.70 -18.99
CA ASP A 184 3.37 -20.78 -18.02
C ASP A 184 3.91 -19.52 -18.70
N ILE A 185 3.52 -18.35 -18.21
CA ILE A 185 3.92 -17.05 -18.72
C ILE A 185 4.67 -16.31 -17.64
N ARG A 186 5.95 -16.01 -17.85
CA ARG A 186 6.72 -15.18 -16.93
C ARG A 186 6.30 -13.71 -17.08
N VAL A 187 5.84 -13.11 -16.00
CA VAL A 187 5.32 -11.73 -16.02
C VAL A 187 6.41 -10.71 -16.36
N GLY A 188 7.65 -10.94 -15.88
CA GLY A 188 8.78 -10.05 -16.15
C GLY A 188 9.33 -10.13 -17.58
N GLU A 189 9.04 -11.20 -18.32
CA GLU A 189 9.53 -11.40 -19.71
C GLU A 189 8.51 -10.96 -20.78
N SER A 190 7.22 -10.88 -20.39
CA SER A 190 6.13 -10.58 -21.34
C SER A 190 6.13 -9.12 -21.84
N SER A 191 6.82 -8.23 -21.19
CA SER A 191 6.84 -6.81 -21.55
C SER A 191 7.99 -6.42 -22.48
N GLY A 192 8.76 -7.38 -23.05
CA GLY A 192 9.77 -7.10 -24.08
C GLY A 192 10.89 -6.11 -23.73
N ASP A 193 10.75 -5.53 -22.58
CA ASP A 193 11.67 -4.60 -21.95
C ASP A 193 11.70 -4.98 -20.46
N SER A 194 12.86 -5.34 -19.93
CA SER A 194 13.07 -5.55 -18.50
C SER A 194 12.93 -4.21 -17.76
N SER A 195 11.87 -3.50 -18.06
CA SER A 195 11.66 -2.12 -17.69
C SER A 195 11.31 -2.04 -16.22
N ASN A 196 12.24 -1.52 -15.48
CA ASN A 196 11.93 -0.73 -14.31
C ASN A 196 11.09 0.45 -14.82
N ASP A 197 9.76 0.33 -14.80
CA ASP A 197 8.89 1.41 -15.20
C ASP A 197 9.01 2.54 -14.18
N GLU A 198 9.69 3.62 -14.58
CA GLU A 198 9.65 4.85 -13.80
C GLU A 198 8.22 5.38 -13.79
N VAL A 199 7.69 5.52 -12.58
CA VAL A 199 6.33 5.97 -12.35
C VAL A 199 6.31 7.20 -11.44
N THR A 200 5.20 7.91 -11.49
CA THR A 200 4.85 8.89 -10.48
C THR A 200 3.59 8.42 -9.76
N PHE A 201 3.72 8.15 -8.47
CA PHE A 201 2.58 7.94 -7.60
C PHE A 201 1.94 9.29 -7.33
N VAL A 202 0.68 9.44 -7.69
CA VAL A 202 -0.13 10.62 -7.39
C VAL A 202 -1.04 10.26 -6.23
N LEU A 203 -0.86 10.98 -5.12
CA LEU A 203 -1.63 10.79 -3.90
C LEU A 203 -2.59 11.94 -3.73
N ASN A 204 -3.88 11.65 -3.70
CA ASN A 204 -4.93 12.63 -3.48
C ASN A 204 -5.60 12.37 -2.13
N TYR A 205 -5.64 13.39 -1.27
CA TYR A 205 -6.32 13.29 0.01
C TYR A 205 -7.77 13.74 -0.11
N ARG A 206 -8.71 12.80 0.03
CA ARG A 206 -10.15 13.08 0.03
C ARG A 206 -10.87 12.08 0.92
N ASP A 207 -11.96 12.52 1.55
CA ASP A 207 -12.79 11.68 2.42
C ASP A 207 -12.00 10.98 3.53
N ASP A 208 -11.05 11.73 4.13
CA ASP A 208 -10.14 11.27 5.18
C ASP A 208 -9.28 10.05 4.78
N ALA A 209 -8.94 9.94 3.51
CA ALA A 209 -8.08 8.88 2.98
C ALA A 209 -7.17 9.36 1.84
N TRP A 210 -6.02 8.71 1.70
CA TRP A 210 -5.16 8.85 0.54
C TRP A 210 -5.61 7.91 -0.56
N ILE A 211 -5.91 8.46 -1.73
CA ILE A 211 -6.20 7.71 -2.96
C ILE A 211 -4.94 7.73 -3.81
N VAL A 212 -4.51 6.55 -4.22
CA VAL A 212 -3.28 6.36 -5.01
C VAL A 212 -3.63 6.12 -6.46
N THR A 213 -3.03 6.92 -7.35
CA THR A 213 -3.02 6.66 -8.80
C THR A 213 -1.59 6.61 -9.30
N VAL A 214 -1.34 5.92 -10.41
CA VAL A 214 0.00 5.75 -10.97
C VAL A 214 0.05 6.27 -12.38
N GLU A 215 0.92 7.24 -12.61
CA GLU A 215 1.23 7.77 -13.93
C GLU A 215 2.53 7.15 -14.44
N THR A 216 2.51 6.61 -15.65
CA THR A 216 3.71 6.15 -16.35
C THR A 216 4.21 7.24 -17.30
N LYS A 217 5.50 7.30 -17.59
CA LYS A 217 6.08 8.30 -18.51
C LYS A 217 5.39 8.34 -19.88
N ASN A 218 4.78 7.23 -20.31
CA ASN A 218 4.13 7.11 -21.62
C ASN A 218 2.67 7.61 -21.63
N SER A 219 2.09 7.99 -20.48
CA SER A 219 0.70 8.47 -20.41
C SER A 219 0.54 9.98 -20.58
N SER A 220 1.63 10.72 -20.83
CA SER A 220 1.62 12.19 -20.90
C SER A 220 1.38 12.77 -22.29
N THR A 221 0.54 12.14 -23.15
CA THR A 221 0.14 12.80 -24.39
C THR A 221 -1.28 12.43 -24.82
N THR A 222 -2.27 12.97 -24.12
CA THR A 222 -3.55 13.32 -24.76
C THR A 222 -4.22 14.42 -23.93
N SER A 223 -3.72 15.64 -24.06
CA SER A 223 -4.57 16.82 -23.87
C SER A 223 -5.62 16.80 -24.95
N PRO A 224 -6.91 16.95 -24.66
CA PRO A 224 -7.90 17.23 -25.69
C PRO A 224 -7.68 18.67 -26.16
N GLY A 225 -6.79 18.84 -27.13
CA GLY A 225 -6.60 20.07 -27.87
C GLY A 225 -7.73 20.27 -28.83
N SER A 226 -8.56 21.27 -28.57
CA SER A 226 -9.28 22.17 -29.47
C SER A 226 -9.47 21.67 -30.91
N SER A 227 -10.69 21.24 -31.20
CA SER A 227 -11.25 21.17 -32.52
C SER A 227 -11.37 22.56 -33.16
N GLY A 228 -10.74 22.73 -34.27
CA GLY A 228 -10.97 23.88 -35.17
C GLY A 228 -10.46 23.57 -36.56
N GLY A 229 -11.37 23.48 -37.54
CA GLY A 229 -10.95 23.55 -38.92
C GLY A 229 -11.70 22.61 -39.88
N SER A 230 -12.80 23.11 -40.38
CA SER A 230 -13.47 22.66 -41.62
C SER A 230 -12.51 22.42 -42.77
N GLY A 231 -12.77 21.40 -43.58
CA GLY A 231 -12.12 21.19 -44.84
C GLY A 231 -12.83 20.12 -45.67
N SER A 232 -13.80 20.53 -46.43
CA SER A 232 -14.42 19.77 -47.52
C SER A 232 -13.40 19.31 -48.56
N GLY A 233 -13.53 18.07 -49.02
CA GLY A 233 -12.76 17.56 -50.13
C GLY A 233 -13.27 16.19 -50.57
N LEU A 234 -14.32 16.21 -51.41
CA LEU A 234 -14.67 15.09 -52.27
C LEU A 234 -13.53 14.87 -53.30
N ASN A 235 -13.15 13.62 -53.58
CA ASN A 235 -13.15 13.07 -54.95
C ASN A 235 -12.51 11.66 -55.01
N VAL A 236 -13.30 10.77 -55.62
CA VAL A 236 -13.02 9.54 -56.43
C VAL A 236 -12.48 8.36 -55.66
#